data_4d0f5e9c2f0b2d1d27cc387f8e8393e0
#
_entry.id   4d0f5e9c2f0b2d1d27cc387f8e8393e0
#
_cell.length_a   1.000
_cell.length_b   1.000
_cell.length_c   1.000
_cell.angle_alpha   90.00
_cell.angle_beta   90.00
_cell.angle_gamma   90.00
#
_symmetry.space_group_name_H-M   'P 1'
#
loop_
_entity.id
_entity.type
_entity.pdbx_description
1 polymer ?
#
loop_
_entity_poly.entity_id
_entity_poly.type
_entity_poly.pdbx_seq_one_letter_code
_entity_poly.pdbx_strand_id
1 'polypeptide(L)'
;MAVTLINVFSVPKGNEEEFMSWWQDARGSITKQTGFISGKFHRSIKPESKFNFINVALWESEDVYWKAYEKSITPMKTKLQQLGVEMVPALYHVAFEY
;
A
#
# COMPACT_ATOMS: atom_id res chain seq x y z
N MET A 1 6.04 8.20 -17.79
CA MET A 1 4.61 8.40 -17.58
C MET A 1 4.23 7.90 -16.19
N ALA A 2 3.54 8.72 -15.42
CA ALA A 2 3.16 8.34 -14.05
C ALA A 2 2.16 7.19 -14.05
N VAL A 3 2.25 6.36 -13.02
CA VAL A 3 1.34 5.24 -12.82
C VAL A 3 0.68 5.36 -11.44
N THR A 4 -0.51 4.79 -11.31
CA THR A 4 -1.25 4.79 -10.06
C THR A 4 -1.13 3.42 -9.40
N LEU A 5 -0.59 3.41 -8.19
CA LEU A 5 -0.61 2.22 -7.35
C LEU A 5 -1.95 2.16 -6.62
N ILE A 6 -2.61 1.02 -6.71
CA ILE A 6 -3.73 0.71 -5.82
C ILE A 6 -3.36 -0.58 -5.10
N ASN A 7 -3.12 -0.47 -3.80
CA ASN A 7 -2.74 -1.60 -2.97
C ASN A 7 -3.84 -1.83 -1.95
N VAL A 8 -4.51 -2.97 -2.05
CA VAL A 8 -5.62 -3.31 -1.18
C VAL A 8 -5.18 -4.29 -0.11
N PHE A 9 -5.68 -4.11 1.11
CA PHE A 9 -5.32 -4.93 2.25
C PHE A 9 -6.57 -5.47 2.91
N SER A 10 -6.55 -6.78 3.21
CA SER A 10 -7.55 -7.41 4.06
C SER A 10 -6.89 -7.70 5.40
N VAL A 11 -7.31 -6.97 6.43
CA VAL A 11 -6.72 -7.05 7.77
C VAL A 11 -7.72 -7.71 8.71
N PRO A 12 -7.34 -8.81 9.40
CA PRO A 12 -8.24 -9.49 10.33
C PRO A 12 -8.71 -8.57 11.45
N LYS A 13 -9.95 -8.79 11.86
CA LYS A 13 -10.54 -8.05 12.97
C LYS A 13 -9.67 -8.21 14.23
N GLY A 14 -9.38 -7.10 14.88
CA GLY A 14 -8.54 -7.06 16.06
C GLY A 14 -7.08 -6.70 15.78
N ASN A 15 -6.63 -6.80 14.53
CA ASN A 15 -5.25 -6.51 14.14
C ASN A 15 -5.08 -5.16 13.45
N GLU A 16 -6.13 -4.33 13.43
CA GLU A 16 -6.11 -3.08 12.67
C GLU A 16 -5.05 -2.09 13.20
N GLU A 17 -4.93 -1.96 14.52
CA GLU A 17 -4.00 -0.99 15.10
C GLU A 17 -2.53 -1.42 14.89
N GLU A 18 -2.23 -2.71 15.01
CA GLU A 18 -0.88 -3.20 14.71
C GLU A 18 -0.56 -3.03 13.22
N PHE A 19 -1.54 -3.25 12.35
CA PHE A 19 -1.37 -3.02 10.93
C PHE A 19 -1.11 -1.54 10.63
N MET A 20 -1.85 -0.64 11.25
CA MET A 20 -1.64 0.80 11.08
C MET A 20 -0.24 1.22 11.52
N SER A 21 0.26 0.65 12.61
CA SER A 21 1.62 0.90 13.07
C SER A 21 2.65 0.40 12.04
N TRP A 22 2.44 -0.80 11.50
CA TRP A 22 3.26 -1.34 10.42
C TRP A 22 3.26 -0.40 9.21
N TRP A 23 2.09 0.09 8.84
CA TRP A 23 1.95 0.99 7.69
C TRP A 23 2.73 2.29 7.91
N GLN A 24 2.67 2.88 9.10
CA GLN A 24 3.42 4.10 9.39
C GLN A 24 4.92 3.90 9.19
N ASP A 25 5.45 2.76 9.63
CA ASP A 25 6.86 2.44 9.42
C ASP A 25 7.19 2.25 7.94
N ALA A 26 6.35 1.49 7.23
CA ALA A 26 6.53 1.26 5.79
C ALA A 26 6.46 2.58 5.01
N ARG A 27 5.52 3.46 5.36
CA ARG A 27 5.39 4.78 4.74
C ARG A 27 6.66 5.60 4.92
N GLY A 28 7.23 5.58 6.10
CA GLY A 28 8.46 6.32 6.39
C GLY A 28 9.62 5.90 5.48
N SER A 29 9.66 4.64 5.07
CA SER A 29 10.69 4.13 4.16
C SER A 29 10.33 4.36 2.70
N ILE A 30 9.12 3.98 2.29
CA ILE A 30 8.76 3.94 0.86
C ILE A 30 8.63 5.35 0.26
N THR A 31 8.18 6.33 1.04
CA THR A 31 8.04 7.71 0.54
C THR A 31 9.36 8.40 0.28
N LYS A 32 10.46 7.84 0.80
CA LYS A 32 11.82 8.35 0.54
C LYS A 32 12.45 7.76 -0.70
N GLN A 33 11.82 6.78 -1.33
CA GLN A 33 12.38 6.11 -2.49
C GLN A 33 12.20 6.96 -3.74
N THR A 34 13.18 6.83 -4.65
CA THR A 34 13.12 7.52 -5.95
C THR A 34 11.83 7.19 -6.69
N GLY A 35 11.18 8.22 -7.22
CA GLY A 35 9.99 8.06 -8.06
C GLY A 35 8.67 8.16 -7.31
N PHE A 36 8.66 8.25 -5.99
CA PHE A 36 7.44 8.52 -5.24
C PHE A 36 6.95 9.94 -5.50
N ILE A 37 5.67 10.12 -5.78
CA ILE A 37 5.08 11.44 -6.03
C ILE A 37 4.15 11.84 -4.89
N SER A 38 3.11 11.04 -4.63
CA SER A 38 2.12 11.33 -3.59
C SER A 38 1.32 10.08 -3.28
N GLY A 39 0.58 10.11 -2.17
CA GLY A 39 -0.27 8.99 -1.83
C GLY A 39 -1.29 9.34 -0.75
N LYS A 40 -2.34 8.52 -0.69
CA LYS A 40 -3.36 8.58 0.35
C LYS A 40 -3.67 7.17 0.80
N PHE A 41 -3.64 6.96 2.12
CA PHE A 41 -4.00 5.70 2.73
C PHE A 41 -5.42 5.79 3.27
N HIS A 42 -6.25 4.83 2.88
CA HIS A 42 -7.68 4.83 3.18
C HIS A 42 -8.04 3.70 4.13
N ARG A 43 -8.94 3.98 5.04
CA ARG A 43 -9.56 2.97 5.89
C ARG A 43 -11.04 2.89 5.55
N SER A 44 -11.59 1.68 5.43
CA SER A 44 -13.00 1.50 5.12
C SER A 44 -13.88 2.13 6.20
N ILE A 45 -14.97 2.76 5.76
CA ILE A 45 -16.00 3.28 6.67
C ILE A 45 -16.67 2.11 7.41
N LYS A 46 -16.82 0.95 6.72
CA LYS A 46 -17.40 -0.26 7.31
C LYS A 46 -16.29 -1.26 7.62
N PRO A 47 -16.05 -1.60 8.90
CA PRO A 47 -14.95 -2.50 9.27
C PRO A 47 -15.03 -3.89 8.66
N GLU A 48 -16.24 -4.36 8.31
CA GLU A 48 -16.45 -5.68 7.72
C GLU A 48 -16.18 -5.74 6.22
N SER A 49 -15.80 -4.62 5.59
CA SER A 49 -15.41 -4.63 4.18
C SER A 49 -14.25 -5.57 3.94
N LYS A 50 -14.30 -6.33 2.83
CA LYS A 50 -13.27 -7.33 2.52
C LYS A 50 -11.88 -6.71 2.51
N PHE A 51 -11.72 -5.59 1.81
CA PHE A 51 -10.48 -4.82 1.80
C PHE A 51 -10.70 -3.57 2.65
N ASN A 52 -10.36 -3.69 3.92
CA ASN A 52 -10.64 -2.63 4.89
C ASN A 52 -9.58 -1.53 4.90
N PHE A 53 -8.49 -1.70 4.16
CA PHE A 53 -7.48 -0.64 3.96
C PHE A 53 -7.05 -0.62 2.50
N ILE A 54 -6.87 0.58 1.95
CA ILE A 54 -6.45 0.76 0.56
C ILE A 54 -5.45 1.91 0.49
N ASN A 55 -4.30 1.66 -0.15
CA ASN A 55 -3.34 2.70 -0.46
C ASN A 55 -3.45 3.07 -1.93
N VAL A 56 -3.67 4.35 -2.20
CA VAL A 56 -3.66 4.90 -3.55
C VAL A 56 -2.50 5.88 -3.64
N ALA A 57 -1.55 5.61 -4.50
CA ALA A 57 -0.35 6.42 -4.61
C ALA A 57 0.04 6.63 -6.07
N LEU A 58 0.72 7.75 -6.33
CA LEU A 58 1.22 8.10 -7.66
C LEU A 58 2.73 7.92 -7.68
N TRP A 59 3.22 7.22 -8.68
CA TRP A 59 4.64 6.93 -8.89
C TRP A 59 5.07 7.34 -10.29
N GLU A 60 6.33 7.71 -10.47
CA GLU A 60 6.83 8.16 -11.78
C GLU A 60 6.75 7.07 -12.84
N SER A 61 6.98 5.81 -12.47
CA SER A 61 6.92 4.68 -13.40
C SER A 61 6.73 3.37 -12.64
N GLU A 62 6.39 2.32 -13.37
CA GLU A 62 6.29 0.97 -12.84
C GLU A 62 7.62 0.50 -12.25
N ASP A 63 8.71 0.70 -12.98
CA ASP A 63 10.03 0.22 -12.56
C ASP A 63 10.46 0.82 -11.22
N VAL A 64 10.27 2.12 -11.02
CA VAL A 64 10.68 2.76 -9.75
C VAL A 64 9.81 2.28 -8.59
N TYR A 65 8.53 2.01 -8.84
CA TYR A 65 7.68 1.46 -7.79
C TYR A 65 8.18 0.07 -7.33
N TRP A 66 8.44 -0.84 -8.26
CA TRP A 66 8.86 -2.20 -7.87
C TRP A 66 10.23 -2.20 -7.20
N LYS A 67 11.14 -1.30 -7.58
CA LYS A 67 12.41 -1.13 -6.87
C LYS A 67 12.17 -0.63 -5.43
N ALA A 68 11.28 0.34 -5.26
CA ALA A 68 10.92 0.84 -3.93
C ALA A 68 10.26 -0.25 -3.08
N TYR A 69 9.37 -1.04 -3.68
CA TYR A 69 8.72 -2.17 -3.02
C TYR A 69 9.75 -3.16 -2.47
N GLU A 70 10.72 -3.56 -3.30
CA GLU A 70 11.77 -4.49 -2.89
C GLU A 70 12.58 -3.96 -1.72
N LYS A 71 12.88 -2.67 -1.71
CA LYS A 71 13.68 -2.04 -0.64
C LYS A 71 12.90 -1.83 0.64
N SER A 72 11.62 -1.46 0.55
CA SER A 72 10.85 -0.96 1.70
C SER A 72 9.78 -1.91 2.18
N ILE A 73 9.14 -2.67 1.30
CA ILE A 73 8.02 -3.53 1.67
C ILE A 73 8.49 -4.96 1.88
N THR A 74 9.27 -5.52 0.96
CA THR A 74 9.73 -6.91 1.05
C THR A 74 10.37 -7.24 2.39
N PRO A 75 11.26 -6.40 2.97
CA PRO A 75 11.84 -6.69 4.28
C PRO A 75 10.84 -6.70 5.42
N MET A 76 9.67 -6.08 5.25
CA MET A 76 8.65 -5.93 6.30
C MET A 76 7.48 -6.90 6.15
N LYS A 77 7.50 -7.79 5.15
CA LYS A 77 6.37 -8.67 4.84
C LYS A 77 6.10 -9.72 5.92
N THR A 78 7.12 -10.13 6.66
CA THR A 78 6.97 -11.13 7.72
C THR A 78 5.92 -10.68 8.74
N LYS A 79 5.93 -9.41 9.13
CA LYS A 79 4.94 -8.88 10.09
C LYS A 79 3.52 -8.97 9.53
N LEU A 80 3.33 -8.70 8.24
CA LEU A 80 2.03 -8.84 7.59
C LEU A 80 1.53 -10.28 7.65
N GLN A 81 2.42 -11.24 7.41
CA GLN A 81 2.08 -12.65 7.49
C GLN A 81 1.67 -13.03 8.91
N GLN A 82 2.40 -12.54 9.92
CA GLN A 82 2.09 -12.78 11.32
C GLN A 82 0.72 -12.22 11.71
N LEU A 83 0.34 -11.07 11.13
CA LEU A 83 -0.94 -10.44 11.38
C LEU A 83 -2.09 -11.05 10.56
N GLY A 84 -1.78 -11.97 9.66
CA GLY A 84 -2.79 -12.57 8.78
C GLY A 84 -3.32 -11.63 7.71
N VAL A 85 -2.52 -10.64 7.32
CA VAL A 85 -2.93 -9.62 6.34
C VAL A 85 -2.72 -10.13 4.92
N GLU A 86 -3.76 -10.02 4.10
CA GLU A 86 -3.68 -10.22 2.66
C GLU A 86 -3.41 -8.86 2.00
N MET A 87 -2.42 -8.81 1.12
CA MET A 87 -2.02 -7.59 0.42
C MET A 87 -1.95 -7.86 -1.07
N VAL A 88 -2.60 -7.03 -1.89
CA VAL A 88 -2.64 -7.19 -3.34
C VAL A 88 -2.30 -5.84 -4.01
N PRO A 89 -1.02 -5.54 -4.25
CA PRO A 89 -0.65 -4.33 -4.97
C PRO A 89 -0.77 -4.51 -6.47
N ALA A 90 -1.25 -3.46 -7.17
CA ALA A 90 -1.28 -3.44 -8.62
C ALA A 90 -1.13 -2.01 -9.12
N LEU A 91 -0.61 -1.87 -10.33
CA LEU A 91 -0.39 -0.58 -10.96
C LEU A 91 -1.38 -0.38 -12.11
N TYR A 92 -1.85 0.85 -12.25
CA TYR A 92 -2.93 1.20 -13.16
C TYR A 92 -2.62 2.48 -13.92
N HIS A 93 -3.18 2.60 -15.11
CA HIS A 93 -3.32 3.87 -15.82
C HIS A 93 -4.75 4.35 -15.70
N VAL A 94 -4.93 5.67 -15.69
CA VAL A 94 -6.27 6.25 -15.78
C VAL A 94 -6.83 5.90 -17.17
N ALA A 95 -7.97 5.20 -17.19
CA ALA A 95 -8.64 4.86 -18.44
C ALA A 95 -9.58 5.99 -18.90
N PHE A 96 -10.27 6.61 -17.96
CA PHE A 96 -11.17 7.73 -18.21
C PHE A 96 -11.16 8.69 -17.04
N GLU A 97 -11.30 9.97 -17.33
CA GLU A 97 -11.62 11.00 -16.32
C GLU A 97 -13.01 11.56 -16.63
N TYR A 98 -13.76 11.92 -15.59
CA TYR A 98 -15.10 12.47 -15.76
C TYR A 98 -15.44 13.44 -14.61
#